data_cbbfa1fdf66ebf925ee058a8ea2b1d3c
#
_entry.id   cbbfa1fdf66ebf925ee058a8ea2b1d3c
#
_cell.length_a   1.000
_cell.length_b   1.000
_cell.length_c   1.000
_cell.angle_alpha   90.00
_cell.angle_beta   90.00
_cell.angle_gamma   90.00
#
_symmetry.space_group_name_H-M   'P 1'
#
loop_
_entity.id
_entity.type
_entity.pdbx_description
1 polymer ?
#
loop_
_entity_poly.entity_id
_entity_poly.type
_entity_poly.pdbx_seq_one_letter_code
_entity_poly.pdbx_strand_id
1 'polypeptide(L)'
;GSYITAEDVGINPHDMVHVYEKTNYVTGLPGKKGDPSPITAYGVYMGMKAALKFQTGSDNLVGKKILVQGIGHVGLYIVDYLHKEGAEITVSDINSDLVQKTVAKYGCNHVHPDKVYDVDMDIYSPCALGATINDTTINQLKCSVIAGAANNQLMDEKLHGEILFQKGIVYAPDYLINAGGVMNCYAEIHDISNAKVMEMAGNIYQTTTDILTSSRNENIPTSLAANRLAE
;
A
#
# COMPACT_ATOMS: atom_id res chain seq x y z
N GLY A 1 16.90 -2.46 -23.60
CA GLY A 1 16.39 -3.07 -22.47
C GLY A 1 17.00 -2.78 -21.12
N SER A 2 17.80 -1.71 -20.96
CA SER A 2 18.28 -1.34 -19.62
C SER A 2 17.22 -0.61 -18.77
N TYR A 3 16.17 -0.13 -19.40
CA TYR A 3 15.04 0.52 -18.75
C TYR A 3 13.72 0.02 -19.37
N ILE A 4 12.77 -0.32 -18.52
CA ILE A 4 11.43 -0.73 -18.92
C ILE A 4 10.46 0.26 -18.24
N THR A 5 9.58 0.89 -19.03
CA THR A 5 8.60 1.83 -18.52
C THR A 5 7.23 1.18 -18.31
N ALA A 6 6.46 1.69 -17.37
CA ALA A 6 5.09 1.27 -17.08
C ALA A 6 4.20 2.49 -16.85
N GLU A 7 2.90 2.30 -16.74
CA GLU A 7 1.99 3.36 -16.30
C GLU A 7 2.29 3.83 -14.88
N ASP A 8 2.00 5.08 -14.59
CA ASP A 8 2.16 5.70 -13.27
C ASP A 8 1.08 6.78 -13.08
N VAL A 9 1.16 7.54 -12.01
CA VAL A 9 0.17 8.58 -11.65
C VAL A 9 -0.16 9.48 -12.83
N GLY A 10 -1.45 9.58 -13.15
CA GLY A 10 -1.96 10.40 -14.25
C GLY A 10 -1.86 9.79 -15.65
N ILE A 11 -1.34 8.57 -15.76
CA ILE A 11 -1.21 7.82 -17.01
C ILE A 11 -2.09 6.56 -16.91
N ASN A 12 -2.59 6.08 -18.04
CA ASN A 12 -3.41 4.87 -18.11
C ASN A 12 -2.89 3.90 -19.20
N PRO A 13 -3.38 2.64 -19.25
CA PRO A 13 -2.88 1.65 -20.22
C PRO A 13 -3.00 2.07 -21.68
N HIS A 14 -3.99 2.91 -22.04
CA HIS A 14 -4.12 3.40 -23.42
C HIS A 14 -3.01 4.40 -23.79
N ASP A 15 -2.53 5.21 -22.83
CA ASP A 15 -1.41 6.11 -23.05
C ASP A 15 -0.12 5.33 -23.33
N MET A 16 0.02 4.13 -22.71
CA MET A 16 1.17 3.26 -22.92
C MET A 16 1.26 2.67 -24.34
N VAL A 17 0.15 2.63 -25.07
CA VAL A 17 0.16 2.22 -26.49
C VAL A 17 1.01 3.17 -27.33
N HIS A 18 0.96 4.49 -27.07
CA HIS A 18 1.78 5.48 -27.78
C HIS A 18 3.28 5.31 -27.47
N VAL A 19 3.61 4.87 -26.26
CA VAL A 19 5.00 4.53 -25.89
C VAL A 19 5.45 3.26 -26.63
N TYR A 20 4.56 2.25 -26.72
CA TYR A 20 4.83 0.99 -27.41
C TYR A 20 5.10 1.19 -28.91
N GLU A 21 4.51 2.19 -29.55
CA GLU A 21 4.84 2.56 -30.93
C GLU A 21 6.33 2.95 -31.14
N LYS A 22 7.03 3.34 -30.07
CA LYS A 22 8.41 3.81 -30.10
C LYS A 22 9.41 2.84 -29.48
N THR A 23 8.97 1.95 -28.59
CA THR A 23 9.85 1.00 -27.92
C THR A 23 9.08 -0.24 -27.47
N ASN A 24 9.74 -1.42 -27.50
CA ASN A 24 9.19 -2.66 -26.94
C ASN A 24 9.43 -2.78 -25.41
N TYR A 25 10.16 -1.84 -24.81
CA TYR A 25 10.49 -1.86 -23.38
C TYR A 25 9.45 -1.10 -22.55
N VAL A 26 8.20 -1.56 -22.65
CA VAL A 26 7.02 -0.99 -22.00
C VAL A 26 6.10 -2.09 -21.51
N THR A 27 5.49 -1.88 -20.35
CA THR A 27 4.51 -2.80 -19.74
C THR A 27 3.22 -2.06 -19.37
N GLY A 28 2.18 -2.78 -18.98
CA GLY A 28 0.86 -2.19 -18.68
C GLY A 28 0.00 -1.99 -19.92
N LEU A 29 0.27 -2.73 -21.01
CA LEU A 29 -0.46 -2.57 -22.27
C LEU A 29 -1.87 -3.20 -22.20
N PRO A 30 -2.89 -2.58 -22.84
CA PRO A 30 -4.20 -3.17 -22.99
C PRO A 30 -4.11 -4.55 -23.65
N GLY A 31 -4.86 -5.53 -23.12
CA GLY A 31 -4.87 -6.90 -23.65
C GLY A 31 -3.69 -7.79 -23.22
N LYS A 32 -2.72 -7.26 -22.47
CA LYS A 32 -1.67 -8.01 -21.77
C LYS A 32 -2.03 -8.12 -20.28
N LYS A 33 -1.09 -7.80 -19.37
CA LYS A 33 -1.39 -7.79 -17.93
C LYS A 33 -2.27 -6.63 -17.50
N GLY A 34 -2.22 -5.52 -18.22
CA GLY A 34 -3.04 -4.33 -17.97
C GLY A 34 -2.72 -3.65 -16.64
N ASP A 35 -3.75 -3.06 -16.03
CA ASP A 35 -3.67 -2.30 -14.77
C ASP A 35 -3.05 -3.14 -13.63
N PRO A 36 -1.89 -2.73 -13.07
CA PRO A 36 -1.25 -3.42 -11.96
C PRO A 36 -1.94 -3.19 -10.60
N SER A 37 -2.91 -2.28 -10.53
CA SER A 37 -3.53 -1.84 -9.27
C SER A 37 -4.17 -2.98 -8.45
N PRO A 38 -4.85 -3.98 -9.05
CA PRO A 38 -5.41 -5.11 -8.28
C PRO A 38 -4.35 -5.91 -7.55
N ILE A 39 -3.21 -6.18 -8.20
CA ILE A 39 -2.10 -6.96 -7.63
C ILE A 39 -1.38 -6.14 -6.55
N THR A 40 -1.17 -4.84 -6.80
CA THR A 40 -0.61 -3.90 -5.84
C THR A 40 -1.47 -3.85 -4.58
N ALA A 41 -2.78 -3.67 -4.73
CA ALA A 41 -3.72 -3.62 -3.61
C ALA A 41 -3.74 -4.93 -2.82
N TYR A 42 -3.63 -6.08 -3.50
CA TYR A 42 -3.55 -7.38 -2.83
C TYR A 42 -2.26 -7.50 -2.00
N GLY A 43 -1.12 -7.07 -2.53
CA GLY A 43 0.14 -7.04 -1.77
C GLY A 43 0.04 -6.16 -0.52
N VAL A 44 -0.52 -4.95 -0.64
CA VAL A 44 -0.74 -4.04 0.49
C VAL A 44 -1.67 -4.67 1.53
N TYR A 45 -2.77 -5.29 1.09
CA TYR A 45 -3.69 -6.00 1.98
C TYR A 45 -2.99 -7.15 2.74
N MET A 46 -2.14 -7.93 2.09
CA MET A 46 -1.37 -9.01 2.71
C MET A 46 -0.34 -8.46 3.72
N GLY A 47 0.37 -7.39 3.37
CA GLY A 47 1.29 -6.70 4.27
C GLY A 47 0.58 -6.07 5.48
N MET A 48 -0.60 -5.50 5.28
CA MET A 48 -1.45 -4.95 6.35
C MET A 48 -1.85 -6.04 7.34
N LYS A 49 -2.30 -7.20 6.86
CA LYS A 49 -2.65 -8.36 7.72
C LYS A 49 -1.43 -8.86 8.52
N ALA A 50 -0.27 -8.96 7.89
CA ALA A 50 0.97 -9.36 8.56
C ALA A 50 1.36 -8.36 9.67
N ALA A 51 1.30 -7.05 9.38
CA ALA A 51 1.59 -6.01 10.34
C ALA A 51 0.59 -5.99 11.51
N LEU A 52 -0.71 -6.16 11.24
CA LEU A 52 -1.73 -6.28 12.28
C LEU A 52 -1.48 -7.49 13.17
N LYS A 53 -1.18 -8.65 12.57
CA LYS A 53 -0.86 -9.87 13.36
C LYS A 53 0.37 -9.68 14.24
N PHE A 54 1.40 -9.04 13.71
CA PHE A 54 2.60 -8.74 14.48
C PHE A 54 2.30 -7.84 15.68
N GLN A 55 1.46 -6.80 15.50
CA GLN A 55 1.10 -5.83 16.53
C GLN A 55 0.14 -6.39 17.58
N THR A 56 -0.84 -7.21 17.16
CA THR A 56 -1.98 -7.60 18.02
C THR A 56 -2.07 -9.10 18.30
N GLY A 57 -1.28 -9.92 17.62
CA GLY A 57 -1.36 -11.39 17.68
C GLY A 57 -2.42 -11.99 16.72
N SER A 58 -3.25 -11.17 16.04
CA SER A 58 -4.29 -11.63 15.11
C SER A 58 -4.27 -10.80 13.83
N ASP A 59 -4.47 -11.45 12.68
CA ASP A 59 -4.61 -10.80 11.38
C ASP A 59 -6.08 -10.57 10.98
N ASN A 60 -7.01 -10.75 11.90
CA ASN A 60 -8.44 -10.54 11.69
C ASN A 60 -8.77 -9.05 11.64
N LEU A 61 -9.30 -8.60 10.49
CA LEU A 61 -9.67 -7.21 10.22
C LEU A 61 -11.10 -6.87 10.60
N VAL A 62 -11.93 -7.84 11.02
CA VAL A 62 -13.33 -7.60 11.42
C VAL A 62 -13.39 -6.53 12.52
N GLY A 63 -14.15 -5.46 12.28
CA GLY A 63 -14.35 -4.35 13.22
C GLY A 63 -13.11 -3.49 13.48
N LYS A 64 -11.99 -3.69 12.75
CA LYS A 64 -10.83 -2.81 12.83
C LYS A 64 -11.12 -1.48 12.14
N LYS A 65 -10.83 -0.39 12.80
CA LYS A 65 -10.95 0.96 12.25
C LYS A 65 -9.78 1.26 11.33
N ILE A 66 -10.05 1.37 10.03
CA ILE A 66 -9.01 1.56 9.02
C ILE A 66 -9.30 2.83 8.23
N LEU A 67 -8.35 3.76 8.23
CA LEU A 67 -8.41 4.95 7.42
C LEU A 67 -7.59 4.74 6.14
N VAL A 68 -8.26 4.85 4.98
CA VAL A 68 -7.63 4.82 3.66
C VAL A 68 -7.58 6.25 3.12
N GLN A 69 -6.38 6.82 3.04
CA GLN A 69 -6.15 8.15 2.49
C GLN A 69 -5.71 8.04 1.02
N GLY A 70 -6.59 8.44 0.13
CA GLY A 70 -6.45 8.26 -1.31
C GLY A 70 -7.19 7.01 -1.78
N ILE A 71 -8.28 7.22 -2.53
CA ILE A 71 -9.10 6.14 -3.08
C ILE A 71 -9.05 6.13 -4.62
N GLY A 72 -7.86 6.40 -5.18
CA GLY A 72 -7.55 6.19 -6.58
C GLY A 72 -7.58 4.71 -6.96
N HIS A 73 -6.90 4.32 -8.05
CA HIS A 73 -6.95 2.96 -8.57
C HIS A 73 -6.62 1.91 -7.50
N VAL A 74 -5.48 2.02 -6.84
CA VAL A 74 -5.07 1.04 -5.81
C VAL A 74 -5.94 1.13 -4.55
N GLY A 75 -6.20 2.36 -4.06
CA GLY A 75 -6.95 2.58 -2.83
C GLY A 75 -8.37 2.01 -2.88
N LEU A 76 -9.06 2.08 -4.02
CA LEU A 76 -10.39 1.47 -4.20
C LEU A 76 -10.36 -0.06 -4.09
N TYR A 77 -9.34 -0.72 -4.61
CA TYR A 77 -9.19 -2.17 -4.43
C TYR A 77 -8.88 -2.52 -2.97
N ILE A 78 -8.11 -1.71 -2.27
CA ILE A 78 -7.87 -1.89 -0.82
C ILE A 78 -9.20 -1.78 -0.06
N VAL A 79 -10.00 -0.75 -0.33
CA VAL A 79 -11.35 -0.59 0.27
C VAL A 79 -12.22 -1.83 0.01
N ASP A 80 -12.17 -2.40 -1.20
CA ASP A 80 -12.93 -3.61 -1.54
C ASP A 80 -12.48 -4.84 -0.72
N TYR A 81 -11.18 -5.05 -0.53
CA TYR A 81 -10.65 -6.12 0.34
C TYR A 81 -11.07 -5.90 1.79
N LEU A 82 -10.92 -4.70 2.32
CA LEU A 82 -11.26 -4.36 3.70
C LEU A 82 -12.77 -4.50 3.99
N HIS A 83 -13.61 -4.10 3.03
CA HIS A 83 -15.06 -4.26 3.13
C HIS A 83 -15.47 -5.75 3.21
N LYS A 84 -14.86 -6.60 2.37
CA LYS A 84 -15.09 -8.06 2.39
C LYS A 84 -14.66 -8.72 3.71
N GLU A 85 -13.65 -8.18 4.37
CA GLU A 85 -13.18 -8.64 5.69
C GLU A 85 -14.05 -8.08 6.86
N GLY A 86 -14.99 -7.16 6.60
CA GLY A 86 -15.82 -6.58 7.65
C GLY A 86 -15.12 -5.53 8.51
N ALA A 87 -14.13 -4.82 7.96
CA ALA A 87 -13.48 -3.70 8.63
C ALA A 87 -14.39 -2.46 8.71
N GLU A 88 -14.17 -1.61 9.71
CA GLU A 88 -14.78 -0.27 9.83
C GLU A 88 -13.93 0.73 9.04
N ILE A 89 -14.37 1.05 7.82
CA ILE A 89 -13.57 1.84 6.88
C ILE A 89 -13.94 3.30 6.96
N THR A 90 -12.93 4.16 7.04
CA THR A 90 -13.03 5.60 6.77
C THR A 90 -12.17 5.94 5.56
N VAL A 91 -12.73 6.64 4.58
CA VAL A 91 -12.00 7.05 3.37
C VAL A 91 -11.76 8.55 3.35
N SER A 92 -10.68 8.97 2.72
CA SER A 92 -10.37 10.38 2.46
C SER A 92 -9.76 10.53 1.08
N ASP A 93 -10.26 11.49 0.31
CA ASP A 93 -9.71 11.87 -1.00
C ASP A 93 -10.05 13.33 -1.30
N ILE A 94 -9.26 13.96 -2.18
CA ILE A 94 -9.53 15.32 -2.68
C ILE A 94 -10.69 15.34 -3.68
N ASN A 95 -10.99 14.20 -4.31
CA ASN A 95 -12.09 14.03 -5.27
C ASN A 95 -13.39 13.69 -4.53
N SER A 96 -14.21 14.69 -4.26
CA SER A 96 -15.48 14.55 -3.54
C SER A 96 -16.47 13.60 -4.23
N ASP A 97 -16.53 13.58 -5.57
CA ASP A 97 -17.44 12.71 -6.31
C ASP A 97 -17.05 11.23 -6.14
N LEU A 98 -15.74 10.96 -6.13
CA LEU A 98 -15.22 9.62 -5.89
C LEU A 98 -15.50 9.16 -4.46
N VAL A 99 -15.34 10.07 -3.48
CA VAL A 99 -15.69 9.81 -2.08
C VAL A 99 -17.18 9.44 -1.96
N GLN A 100 -18.08 10.24 -2.54
CA GLN A 100 -19.52 9.98 -2.48
C GLN A 100 -19.89 8.62 -3.10
N LYS A 101 -19.33 8.28 -4.27
CA LYS A 101 -19.54 6.99 -4.93
C LYS A 101 -19.04 5.83 -4.07
N THR A 102 -17.89 5.99 -3.43
CA THR A 102 -17.29 4.97 -2.56
C THR A 102 -18.12 4.75 -1.30
N VAL A 103 -18.54 5.83 -0.64
CA VAL A 103 -19.45 5.77 0.52
C VAL A 103 -20.77 5.10 0.15
N ALA A 104 -21.39 5.47 -0.97
CA ALA A 104 -22.64 4.86 -1.42
C ALA A 104 -22.49 3.35 -1.73
N LYS A 105 -21.35 2.94 -2.27
CA LYS A 105 -21.10 1.53 -2.66
C LYS A 105 -20.79 0.64 -1.45
N TYR A 106 -19.98 1.13 -0.50
CA TYR A 106 -19.43 0.29 0.57
C TYR A 106 -20.04 0.60 1.95
N GLY A 107 -20.85 1.65 2.10
CA GLY A 107 -21.39 2.07 3.39
C GLY A 107 -20.33 2.55 4.39
N CYS A 108 -19.16 2.97 3.89
CA CYS A 108 -18.05 3.40 4.73
C CYS A 108 -18.19 4.85 5.17
N ASN A 109 -17.44 5.24 6.20
CA ASN A 109 -17.33 6.62 6.64
C ASN A 109 -16.40 7.41 5.70
N HIS A 110 -16.46 8.75 5.80
CA HIS A 110 -15.50 9.62 5.12
C HIS A 110 -15.05 10.78 6.01
N VAL A 111 -13.87 11.31 5.72
CA VAL A 111 -13.29 12.46 6.39
C VAL A 111 -12.64 13.39 5.37
N HIS A 112 -12.71 14.71 5.62
CA HIS A 112 -12.00 15.68 4.79
C HIS A 112 -10.46 15.48 4.87
N PRO A 113 -9.69 15.68 3.80
CA PRO A 113 -8.22 15.48 3.80
C PRO A 113 -7.49 16.20 4.94
N ASP A 114 -7.91 17.41 5.32
CA ASP A 114 -7.30 18.17 6.41
C ASP A 114 -7.59 17.60 7.81
N LYS A 115 -8.48 16.61 7.91
CA LYS A 115 -8.96 16.00 9.17
C LYS A 115 -8.56 14.54 9.32
N VAL A 116 -7.71 14.03 8.45
CA VAL A 116 -7.26 12.64 8.43
C VAL A 116 -6.67 12.21 9.79
N TYR A 117 -5.87 13.05 10.41
CA TYR A 117 -5.20 12.76 11.69
C TYR A 117 -6.09 12.98 12.93
N ASP A 118 -7.28 13.56 12.76
CA ASP A 118 -8.26 13.70 13.83
C ASP A 118 -9.03 12.38 14.08
N VAL A 119 -9.03 11.47 13.09
CA VAL A 119 -9.76 10.20 13.11
C VAL A 119 -9.10 9.21 14.08
N ASP A 120 -9.93 8.54 14.87
CA ASP A 120 -9.53 7.38 15.67
C ASP A 120 -9.44 6.15 14.77
N MET A 121 -8.27 5.49 14.70
CA MET A 121 -8.00 4.39 13.78
C MET A 121 -7.00 3.38 14.36
N ASP A 122 -7.19 2.11 14.07
CA ASP A 122 -6.23 1.04 14.35
C ASP A 122 -5.11 1.03 13.31
N ILE A 123 -5.49 1.22 12.04
CA ILE A 123 -4.58 1.17 10.89
C ILE A 123 -4.73 2.43 10.05
N TYR A 124 -3.60 3.05 9.74
CA TYR A 124 -3.49 4.11 8.75
C TYR A 124 -2.96 3.54 7.43
N SER A 125 -3.72 3.72 6.35
CA SER A 125 -3.37 3.25 5.00
C SER A 125 -3.21 4.44 4.04
N PRO A 126 -2.01 5.05 3.97
CA PRO A 126 -1.71 6.11 3.01
C PRO A 126 -1.61 5.52 1.60
N CYS A 127 -2.53 5.92 0.70
CA CYS A 127 -2.64 5.45 -0.68
C CYS A 127 -2.66 6.60 -1.70
N ALA A 128 -2.42 7.83 -1.24
CA ALA A 128 -2.31 9.03 -2.09
C ALA A 128 -0.84 9.30 -2.48
N LEU A 129 -0.39 10.54 -2.39
CA LEU A 129 1.00 10.91 -2.62
C LEU A 129 1.86 10.65 -1.38
N GLY A 130 3.19 10.62 -1.55
CA GLY A 130 4.14 10.34 -0.48
C GLY A 130 4.30 11.46 0.56
N ALA A 131 5.22 11.25 1.52
CA ALA A 131 5.58 12.18 2.59
C ALA A 131 4.40 12.60 3.52
N THR A 132 3.37 11.76 3.61
CA THR A 132 2.25 11.98 4.53
C THR A 132 2.65 11.79 5.99
N ILE A 133 3.74 11.06 6.24
CA ILE A 133 4.35 10.88 7.57
C ILE A 133 5.60 11.77 7.62
N ASN A 134 5.48 12.87 8.33
CA ASN A 134 6.48 13.94 8.43
C ASN A 134 6.51 14.52 9.84
N ASP A 135 7.40 15.51 10.09
CA ASP A 135 7.61 16.13 11.41
C ASP A 135 6.31 16.63 12.06
N THR A 136 5.36 17.09 11.26
CA THR A 136 4.07 17.61 11.75
C THR A 136 3.07 16.51 12.04
N THR A 137 2.92 15.56 11.10
CA THR A 137 1.84 14.58 11.13
C THR A 137 2.15 13.37 12.01
N ILE A 138 3.42 12.99 12.16
CA ILE A 138 3.85 11.80 12.92
C ILE A 138 3.42 11.85 14.39
N ASN A 139 3.30 13.06 14.96
CA ASN A 139 2.85 13.26 16.34
C ASN A 139 1.31 13.26 16.49
N GLN A 140 0.59 13.35 15.39
CA GLN A 140 -0.88 13.34 15.35
C GLN A 140 -1.45 11.94 15.10
N LEU A 141 -0.60 10.98 14.66
CA LEU A 141 -1.02 9.60 14.38
C LEU A 141 -1.58 8.94 15.63
N LYS A 142 -2.77 8.33 15.48
CA LYS A 142 -3.47 7.59 16.54
C LYS A 142 -3.52 6.09 16.27
N CYS A 143 -2.92 5.64 15.17
CA CYS A 143 -2.88 4.24 14.76
C CYS A 143 -1.78 3.45 15.47
N SER A 144 -1.91 2.13 15.49
CA SER A 144 -0.87 1.19 15.91
C SER A 144 -0.13 0.56 14.72
N VAL A 145 -0.71 0.64 13.52
CA VAL A 145 -0.16 0.07 12.27
C VAL A 145 -0.25 1.09 11.15
N ILE A 146 0.78 1.16 10.32
CA ILE A 146 0.80 1.90 9.06
C ILE A 146 1.08 0.91 7.94
N ALA A 147 0.15 0.80 6.98
CA ALA A 147 0.27 -0.08 5.82
C ALA A 147 -0.57 0.47 4.65
N GLY A 148 0.05 1.08 3.66
CA GLY A 148 -0.62 1.70 2.52
C GLY A 148 0.15 1.55 1.22
N ALA A 149 -0.47 1.96 0.12
CA ALA A 149 0.06 1.76 -1.23
C ALA A 149 0.99 2.89 -1.70
N ALA A 150 0.96 4.07 -1.07
CA ALA A 150 1.77 5.20 -1.49
C ALA A 150 3.27 4.89 -1.38
N ASN A 151 4.04 5.34 -2.37
CA ASN A 151 5.49 5.32 -2.31
C ASN A 151 6.00 6.45 -1.41
N ASN A 152 7.17 6.24 -0.79
CA ASN A 152 7.84 7.25 0.02
C ASN A 152 6.93 7.85 1.10
N GLN A 153 6.23 7.00 1.84
CA GLN A 153 5.28 7.43 2.87
C GLN A 153 5.96 8.26 3.96
N LEU A 154 7.20 7.91 4.32
CA LEU A 154 8.04 8.63 5.26
C LEU A 154 8.78 9.76 4.52
N MET A 155 8.64 11.01 4.95
CA MET A 155 9.36 12.15 4.37
C MET A 155 10.88 12.02 4.53
N ASP A 156 11.32 11.46 5.66
CA ASP A 156 12.70 11.02 5.93
C ASP A 156 12.61 9.61 6.50
N GLU A 157 13.05 8.62 5.72
CA GLU A 157 12.94 7.20 6.10
C GLU A 157 13.67 6.90 7.41
N LYS A 158 14.87 7.43 7.58
CA LYS A 158 15.69 7.17 8.76
C LYS A 158 15.10 7.84 10.00
N LEU A 159 14.80 9.13 9.91
CA LEU A 159 14.29 9.91 11.05
C LEU A 159 12.91 9.43 11.47
N HIS A 160 11.96 9.40 10.53
CA HIS A 160 10.57 9.04 10.84
C HIS A 160 10.41 7.55 11.13
N GLY A 161 11.23 6.69 10.50
CA GLY A 161 11.27 5.26 10.82
C GLY A 161 11.68 5.01 12.27
N GLU A 162 12.71 5.72 12.75
CA GLU A 162 13.13 5.66 14.15
C GLU A 162 12.04 6.18 15.11
N ILE A 163 11.39 7.30 14.78
CA ILE A 163 10.32 7.86 15.63
C ILE A 163 9.13 6.90 15.72
N LEU A 164 8.71 6.28 14.60
CA LEU A 164 7.63 5.29 14.61
C LEU A 164 7.99 4.08 15.45
N PHE A 165 9.22 3.59 15.33
CA PHE A 165 9.73 2.48 16.11
C PHE A 165 9.68 2.78 17.62
N GLN A 166 10.16 3.95 18.03
CA GLN A 166 10.12 4.39 19.44
C GLN A 166 8.70 4.58 19.97
N LYS A 167 7.75 4.98 19.11
CA LYS A 167 6.33 5.09 19.44
C LYS A 167 5.61 3.73 19.51
N GLY A 168 6.27 2.64 19.11
CA GLY A 168 5.65 1.31 19.02
C GLY A 168 4.60 1.20 17.90
N ILE A 169 4.67 2.06 16.89
CA ILE A 169 3.82 2.02 15.70
C ILE A 169 4.49 1.10 14.67
N VAL A 170 3.82 0.03 14.29
CA VAL A 170 4.33 -0.91 13.27
C VAL A 170 4.17 -0.29 11.89
N TYR A 171 5.29 -0.01 11.23
CA TYR A 171 5.33 0.44 9.84
C TYR A 171 5.67 -0.74 8.93
N ALA A 172 4.74 -1.12 8.04
CA ALA A 172 5.02 -2.05 6.95
C ALA A 172 5.71 -1.27 5.82
N PRO A 173 6.99 -1.58 5.48
CA PRO A 173 7.72 -0.82 4.47
C PRO A 173 6.97 -0.74 3.14
N ASP A 174 6.76 0.47 2.64
CA ASP A 174 5.88 0.73 1.49
C ASP A 174 6.35 0.03 0.22
N TYR A 175 7.64 0.11 -0.11
CA TYR A 175 8.24 -0.53 -1.29
C TYR A 175 8.16 -2.07 -1.27
N LEU A 176 7.97 -2.68 -0.10
CA LEU A 176 7.71 -4.10 0.01
C LEU A 176 6.24 -4.41 -0.26
N ILE A 177 5.33 -3.76 0.50
CA ILE A 177 3.93 -4.16 0.45
C ILE A 177 3.23 -3.71 -0.82
N ASN A 178 3.70 -2.65 -1.49
CA ASN A 178 3.19 -2.22 -2.79
C ASN A 178 3.91 -2.86 -4.00
N ALA A 179 4.84 -3.80 -3.78
CA ALA A 179 5.63 -4.44 -4.83
C ALA A 179 4.80 -5.25 -5.86
N GLY A 180 3.51 -5.45 -5.60
CA GLY A 180 2.60 -6.12 -6.55
C GLY A 180 2.59 -5.48 -7.94
N GLY A 181 2.77 -4.16 -8.04
CA GLY A 181 2.90 -3.44 -9.31
C GLY A 181 4.13 -3.90 -10.10
N VAL A 182 5.29 -3.94 -9.47
CA VAL A 182 6.54 -4.44 -10.09
C VAL A 182 6.42 -5.92 -10.46
N MET A 183 5.78 -6.74 -9.61
CA MET A 183 5.51 -8.16 -9.91
C MET A 183 4.63 -8.32 -11.15
N ASN A 184 3.62 -7.45 -11.34
CA ASN A 184 2.78 -7.47 -12.53
C ASN A 184 3.56 -7.11 -13.80
N CYS A 185 4.40 -6.08 -13.75
CA CYS A 185 5.29 -5.69 -14.85
C CYS A 185 6.27 -6.81 -15.20
N TYR A 186 6.91 -7.42 -14.22
CA TYR A 186 7.79 -8.57 -14.39
C TYR A 186 7.07 -9.74 -15.06
N ALA A 187 5.86 -10.04 -14.62
CA ALA A 187 5.03 -11.11 -15.17
C ALA A 187 4.62 -10.88 -16.63
N GLU A 188 4.40 -9.62 -17.02
CA GLU A 188 4.11 -9.27 -18.41
C GLU A 188 5.31 -9.54 -19.33
N ILE A 189 6.52 -9.21 -18.87
CA ILE A 189 7.76 -9.42 -19.62
C ILE A 189 8.08 -10.91 -19.78
N HIS A 190 7.82 -11.70 -18.75
CA HIS A 190 8.19 -13.11 -18.68
C HIS A 190 7.03 -14.08 -18.94
N ASP A 191 5.89 -13.57 -19.40
CA ASP A 191 4.68 -14.36 -19.69
C ASP A 191 4.23 -15.27 -18.51
N ILE A 192 4.34 -14.74 -17.28
CA ILE A 192 3.93 -15.44 -16.05
C ILE A 192 2.42 -15.35 -15.90
N SER A 193 1.75 -16.45 -15.53
CA SER A 193 0.30 -16.46 -15.35
C SER A 193 -0.18 -15.56 -14.20
N ASN A 194 -1.42 -15.04 -14.30
CA ASN A 194 -2.01 -14.21 -13.24
C ASN A 194 -2.10 -14.97 -11.89
N ALA A 195 -2.37 -16.28 -11.93
CA ALA A 195 -2.39 -17.10 -10.72
C ALA A 195 -1.03 -17.09 -10.00
N LYS A 196 0.07 -17.17 -10.77
CA LYS A 196 1.43 -17.13 -10.20
C LYS A 196 1.79 -15.75 -9.66
N VAL A 197 1.34 -14.67 -10.32
CA VAL A 197 1.54 -13.31 -9.82
C VAL A 197 0.79 -13.09 -8.49
N MET A 198 -0.44 -13.60 -8.39
CA MET A 198 -1.20 -13.55 -7.13
C MET A 198 -0.52 -14.33 -6.01
N GLU A 199 0.05 -15.50 -6.33
CA GLU A 199 0.86 -16.27 -5.36
C GLU A 199 2.09 -15.48 -4.89
N MET A 200 2.82 -14.86 -5.83
CA MET A 200 3.98 -14.00 -5.50
C MET A 200 3.57 -12.83 -4.59
N ALA A 201 2.50 -12.13 -4.94
CA ALA A 201 1.97 -11.04 -4.11
C ALA A 201 1.48 -11.53 -2.74
N GLY A 202 0.94 -12.75 -2.65
CA GLY A 202 0.56 -13.39 -1.38
C GLY A 202 1.75 -13.62 -0.45
N ASN A 203 2.94 -13.88 -0.98
CA ASN A 203 4.17 -14.07 -0.21
C ASN A 203 4.64 -12.79 0.51
N ILE A 204 4.11 -11.62 0.13
CA ILE A 204 4.36 -10.36 0.85
C ILE A 204 3.98 -10.48 2.33
N TYR A 205 2.94 -11.27 2.66
CA TYR A 205 2.59 -11.55 4.05
C TYR A 205 3.77 -12.14 4.83
N GLN A 206 4.39 -13.20 4.30
CA GLN A 206 5.50 -13.86 4.98
C GLN A 206 6.73 -12.97 5.04
N THR A 207 7.10 -12.32 3.93
CA THR A 207 8.25 -11.40 3.89
C THR A 207 8.07 -10.23 4.87
N THR A 208 6.86 -9.67 4.95
CA THR A 208 6.55 -8.62 5.94
C THR A 208 6.71 -9.16 7.37
N THR A 209 6.21 -10.36 7.65
CA THR A 209 6.35 -11.01 8.97
C THR A 209 7.82 -11.21 9.34
N ASP A 210 8.65 -11.65 8.40
CA ASP A 210 10.08 -11.89 8.61
C ASP A 210 10.83 -10.59 8.94
N ILE A 211 10.56 -9.51 8.18
CA ILE A 211 11.13 -8.18 8.41
C ILE A 211 10.72 -7.62 9.76
N LEU A 212 9.45 -7.70 10.12
CA LEU A 212 8.96 -7.21 11.41
C LEU A 212 9.56 -8.02 12.57
N THR A 213 9.75 -9.32 12.38
CA THR A 213 10.40 -10.19 13.37
C THR A 213 11.88 -9.83 13.53
N SER A 214 12.60 -9.61 12.43
CA SER A 214 14.00 -9.15 12.46
C SER A 214 14.12 -7.79 13.15
N SER A 215 13.27 -6.82 12.78
CA SER A 215 13.20 -5.50 13.42
C SER A 215 13.07 -5.60 14.94
N ARG A 216 12.17 -6.44 15.44
CA ARG A 216 11.98 -6.66 16.88
C ARG A 216 13.19 -7.34 17.53
N ASN A 217 13.73 -8.39 16.92
CA ASN A 217 14.83 -9.17 17.47
C ASN A 217 16.13 -8.38 17.55
N GLU A 218 16.38 -7.52 16.54
CA GLU A 218 17.57 -6.67 16.46
C GLU A 218 17.36 -5.31 17.12
N ASN A 219 16.13 -4.99 17.56
CA ASN A 219 15.75 -3.72 18.16
C ASN A 219 16.08 -2.53 17.24
N ILE A 220 15.65 -2.60 15.97
CA ILE A 220 15.87 -1.61 14.91
C ILE A 220 14.56 -1.25 14.20
N PRO A 221 14.46 -0.07 13.56
CA PRO A 221 13.32 0.29 12.71
C PRO A 221 13.04 -0.73 11.61
N THR A 222 11.77 -0.90 11.24
CA THR A 222 11.36 -1.85 10.19
C THR A 222 11.93 -1.53 8.82
N SER A 223 12.08 -0.25 8.47
CA SER A 223 12.75 0.19 7.25
C SER A 223 14.21 -0.27 7.20
N LEU A 224 14.95 -0.14 8.31
CA LEU A 224 16.33 -0.61 8.38
C LEU A 224 16.42 -2.15 8.28
N ALA A 225 15.50 -2.89 8.93
CA ALA A 225 15.46 -4.34 8.82
C ALA A 225 15.16 -4.79 7.38
N ALA A 226 14.26 -4.10 6.68
CA ALA A 226 13.93 -4.37 5.29
C ALA A 226 15.11 -4.09 4.34
N ASN A 227 15.82 -2.98 4.52
CA ASN A 227 16.99 -2.65 3.72
C ASN A 227 18.10 -3.70 3.89
N ARG A 228 18.34 -4.20 5.12
CA ARG A 228 19.31 -5.29 5.37
C ARG A 228 18.93 -6.62 4.72
N LEU A 229 17.63 -6.89 4.58
CA LEU A 229 17.18 -8.10 3.90
C LEU A 229 17.42 -8.02 2.38
N ALA A 230 17.42 -6.80 1.82
CA ALA A 230 17.61 -6.56 0.39
C ALA A 230 19.08 -6.54 -0.03
N GLU A 231 20.02 -6.34 0.89
CA GLU A 231 21.49 -6.39 0.68
C GLU A 231 22.02 -7.84 0.64
#